data_0ede063d50b4b54955492881747c98f0
#
_entry.id   0ede063d50b4b54955492881747c98f0
#
_cell.length_a   1.000
_cell.length_b   1.000
_cell.length_c   1.000
_cell.angle_alpha   90.00
_cell.angle_beta   90.00
_cell.angle_gamma   90.00
#
_symmetry.space_group_name_H-M   'P 1'
#
loop_
_entity.id
_entity.type
_entity.pdbx_description
1 polymer ?
#
loop_
_entity_poly.entity_id
_entity_poly.type
_entity_poly.pdbx_seq_one_letter_code
_entity_poly.pdbx_strand_id
1 'polypeptide(L)'
;MLEELCEGFRLPLVHGAVEGWFGQVCTVMPGDWTLRSLYQNTNRGDQQEAEKTGTPSFTPAAVAALQASEALKVLLDKEGILRNEVLFLDLYCGEFQKIKMKKEDMGKAQGSVVSLPERRNHGACEISDSSHHLE
;
A
#
# COMPACT_ATOMS: atom_id res chain seq x y z
N MET A 1 -9.83 15.70 -1.52
CA MET A 1 -10.57 16.10 -2.76
C MET A 1 -11.13 14.92 -3.53
N LEU A 2 -10.34 14.02 -4.18
CA LEU A 2 -10.92 12.87 -4.91
C LEU A 2 -11.66 11.90 -3.97
N GLU A 3 -11.07 11.55 -2.85
CA GLU A 3 -11.65 10.68 -1.83
C GLU A 3 -12.96 11.25 -1.28
N GLU A 4 -13.02 12.54 -0.97
CA GLU A 4 -14.23 13.22 -0.49
C GLU A 4 -15.35 13.18 -1.52
N LEU A 5 -15.01 13.30 -2.81
CA LEU A 5 -15.99 13.15 -3.89
C LEU A 5 -16.51 11.72 -3.98
N CYS A 6 -15.60 10.72 -3.93
CA CYS A 6 -16.00 9.32 -3.94
C CYS A 6 -16.91 8.98 -2.75
N GLU A 7 -16.59 9.48 -1.56
CA GLU A 7 -17.44 9.33 -0.37
C GLU A 7 -18.82 9.99 -0.56
N GLY A 8 -18.83 11.24 -1.06
CA GLY A 8 -20.07 12.00 -1.32
C GLY A 8 -21.00 11.30 -2.33
N PHE A 9 -20.43 10.68 -3.34
CA PHE A 9 -21.19 9.91 -4.34
C PHE A 9 -21.35 8.43 -3.99
N ARG A 10 -20.86 7.98 -2.84
CA ARG A 10 -20.86 6.59 -2.38
C ARG A 10 -20.20 5.64 -3.40
N LEU A 11 -19.10 6.08 -4.00
CA LEU A 11 -18.33 5.29 -4.96
C LEU A 11 -17.10 4.66 -4.27
N PRO A 12 -16.79 3.40 -4.58
CA PRO A 12 -15.53 2.80 -4.19
C PRO A 12 -14.33 3.52 -4.82
N LEU A 13 -13.23 3.63 -4.09
CA LEU A 13 -11.98 4.18 -4.59
C LEU A 13 -10.88 3.12 -4.52
N VAL A 14 -10.34 2.71 -5.67
CA VAL A 14 -9.16 1.86 -5.76
C VAL A 14 -7.93 2.76 -5.87
N HIS A 15 -7.14 2.81 -4.82
CA HIS A 15 -5.95 3.66 -4.73
C HIS A 15 -4.69 2.84 -4.95
N GLY A 16 -3.75 3.41 -5.73
CA GLY A 16 -2.39 2.91 -5.89
C GLY A 16 -1.39 4.05 -5.81
N ALA A 17 -0.23 3.79 -5.19
CA ALA A 17 0.88 4.72 -5.16
C ALA A 17 2.20 3.97 -5.39
N VAL A 18 3.19 4.68 -5.92
CA VAL A 18 4.50 4.13 -6.25
C VAL A 18 5.61 5.08 -5.81
N GLU A 19 6.72 4.49 -5.38
CA GLU A 19 7.95 5.23 -5.06
C GLU A 19 9.17 4.31 -5.28
N GLY A 20 9.98 4.61 -6.30
CA GLY A 20 11.11 3.77 -6.68
C GLY A 20 10.66 2.33 -6.99
N TRP A 21 11.16 1.37 -6.23
CA TRP A 21 10.83 -0.05 -6.32
C TRP A 21 9.62 -0.46 -5.48
N PHE A 22 9.07 0.48 -4.70
CA PHE A 22 7.95 0.22 -3.80
C PHE A 22 6.62 0.63 -4.41
N GLY A 23 5.59 -0.14 -4.09
CA GLY A 23 4.22 0.15 -4.45
C GLY A 23 3.26 -0.13 -3.31
N GLN A 24 2.08 0.45 -3.38
CA GLN A 24 0.98 0.13 -2.49
C GLN A 24 -0.34 0.17 -3.21
N VAL A 25 -1.27 -0.71 -2.81
CA VAL A 25 -2.63 -0.77 -3.35
C VAL A 25 -3.61 -1.00 -2.22
N CYS A 26 -4.73 -0.30 -2.25
CA CYS A 26 -5.86 -0.52 -1.33
C CYS A 26 -7.18 -0.16 -1.99
N THR A 27 -8.27 -0.67 -1.43
CA THR A 27 -9.63 -0.33 -1.84
C THR A 27 -10.37 0.31 -0.66
N VAL A 28 -10.83 1.55 -0.86
CA VAL A 28 -11.62 2.30 0.12
C VAL A 28 -13.08 2.22 -0.31
N MET A 29 -13.91 1.59 0.53
CA MET A 29 -15.35 1.53 0.34
C MET A 29 -16.02 2.68 1.08
N PRO A 30 -17.18 3.19 0.61
CA PRO A 30 -17.92 4.24 1.31
C PRO A 30 -18.21 3.86 2.77
N GLY A 31 -17.86 4.76 3.71
CA GLY A 31 -17.99 4.54 5.15
C GLY A 31 -16.84 3.77 5.81
N ASP A 32 -15.80 3.39 5.08
CA ASP A 32 -14.59 2.80 5.62
C ASP A 32 -13.60 3.88 6.14
N TRP A 33 -12.34 3.48 6.40
CA TRP A 33 -11.25 4.40 6.71
C TRP A 33 -10.90 5.29 5.50
N THR A 34 -10.21 6.37 5.73
CA THR A 34 -9.84 7.33 4.69
C THR A 34 -8.35 7.24 4.35
N LEU A 35 -7.99 7.50 3.08
CA LEU A 35 -6.58 7.61 2.65
C LEU A 35 -5.82 8.65 3.49
N ARG A 36 -6.52 9.68 3.98
CA ARG A 36 -5.94 10.67 4.86
C ARG A 36 -5.33 10.06 6.11
N SER A 37 -5.96 9.00 6.67
CA SER A 37 -5.41 8.29 7.84
C SER A 37 -4.11 7.55 7.50
N LEU A 38 -3.95 7.08 6.28
CA LEU A 38 -2.72 6.42 5.82
C LEU A 38 -1.55 7.40 5.73
N TYR A 39 -1.81 8.65 5.32
CA TYR A 39 -0.78 9.65 5.05
C TYR A 39 -0.59 10.70 6.15
N GLN A 40 -1.34 10.65 7.26
CA GLN A 40 -1.25 11.64 8.34
C GLN A 40 0.12 11.70 9.02
N ASN A 41 0.89 10.64 8.97
CA ASN A 41 2.18 10.51 9.66
C ASN A 41 3.40 10.55 8.73
N THR A 42 3.22 10.78 7.44
CA THR A 42 4.37 10.94 6.54
C THR A 42 4.98 12.34 6.74
N ASN A 43 6.16 12.39 7.35
CA ASN A 43 6.93 13.61 7.46
C ASN A 43 7.32 14.08 6.05
N ARG A 44 6.96 15.31 5.69
CA ARG A 44 7.29 15.93 4.39
C ARG A 44 8.80 16.00 4.10
N GLY A 45 9.66 15.73 5.09
CA GLY A 45 11.11 15.69 4.93
C GLY A 45 11.63 14.53 4.06
N ASP A 46 10.92 13.42 4.04
CA ASP A 46 11.36 12.23 3.30
C ASP A 46 11.06 12.29 1.79
N GLN A 47 10.22 13.23 1.36
CA GLN A 47 9.87 13.37 -0.05
C GLN A 47 10.99 13.92 -0.94
N GLN A 48 11.96 14.64 -0.38
CA GLN A 48 13.05 15.24 -1.17
C GLN A 48 14.10 14.22 -1.65
N GLU A 49 14.23 13.07 -0.99
CA GLU A 49 15.15 12.03 -1.45
C GLU A 49 14.55 11.12 -2.52
N ALA A 50 13.22 10.96 -2.53
CA ALA A 50 12.50 10.15 -3.52
C ALA A 50 12.60 10.69 -4.95
N GLU A 51 12.65 12.02 -5.11
CA GLU A 51 12.77 12.67 -6.41
C GLU A 51 14.09 12.35 -7.14
N LYS A 52 15.14 11.95 -6.40
CA LYS A 52 16.48 11.71 -6.98
C LYS A 52 16.65 10.31 -7.58
N THR A 53 15.82 9.34 -7.20
CA THR A 53 16.07 7.93 -7.54
C THR A 53 15.27 7.46 -8.77
N GLY A 54 14.23 8.19 -9.15
CA GLY A 54 13.32 7.78 -10.23
C GLY A 54 12.51 6.53 -9.88
N THR A 55 11.48 6.24 -10.67
CA THR A 55 10.66 5.03 -10.49
C THR A 55 10.79 4.16 -11.74
N PRO A 56 11.28 2.90 -11.61
CA PRO A 56 11.33 1.98 -12.72
C PRO A 56 9.94 1.70 -13.29
N SER A 57 9.82 1.57 -14.61
CA SER A 57 8.52 1.45 -15.30
C SER A 57 7.71 0.22 -14.89
N PHE A 58 8.35 -0.84 -14.42
CA PHE A 58 7.67 -2.04 -13.95
C PHE A 58 6.93 -1.83 -12.63
N THR A 59 7.36 -0.89 -11.76
CA THR A 59 6.67 -0.60 -10.50
C THR A 59 5.26 -0.07 -10.74
N PRO A 60 5.05 1.02 -11.53
CA PRO A 60 3.70 1.46 -11.84
C PRO A 60 2.90 0.42 -12.64
N ALA A 61 3.54 -0.38 -13.51
CA ALA A 61 2.84 -1.44 -14.23
C ALA A 61 2.28 -2.52 -13.29
N ALA A 62 3.06 -2.96 -12.29
CA ALA A 62 2.61 -3.92 -11.29
C ALA A 62 1.47 -3.37 -10.43
N VAL A 63 1.61 -2.12 -9.96
CA VAL A 63 0.56 -1.45 -9.17
C VAL A 63 -0.71 -1.27 -9.99
N ALA A 64 -0.62 -0.83 -11.24
CA ALA A 64 -1.78 -0.68 -12.12
C ALA A 64 -2.50 -2.01 -12.39
N ALA A 65 -1.77 -3.11 -12.58
CA ALA A 65 -2.36 -4.43 -12.74
C ALA A 65 -3.14 -4.88 -11.49
N LEU A 66 -2.60 -4.61 -10.31
CA LEU A 66 -3.29 -4.88 -9.03
C LEU A 66 -4.51 -3.99 -8.85
N GLN A 67 -4.43 -2.70 -9.17
CA GLN A 67 -5.59 -1.81 -9.14
C GLN A 67 -6.70 -2.28 -10.09
N ALA A 68 -6.36 -2.71 -11.31
CA ALA A 68 -7.32 -3.25 -12.25
C ALA A 68 -8.01 -4.53 -11.71
N SER A 69 -7.23 -5.41 -11.06
CA SER A 69 -7.77 -6.60 -10.39
C SER A 69 -8.73 -6.24 -9.26
N GLU A 70 -8.39 -5.26 -8.41
CA GLU A 70 -9.27 -4.78 -7.34
C GLU A 70 -10.56 -4.15 -7.90
N ALA A 71 -10.44 -3.29 -8.92
CA ALA A 71 -11.60 -2.68 -9.56
C ALA A 71 -12.54 -3.75 -10.15
N LEU A 72 -12.00 -4.78 -10.79
CA LEU A 72 -12.80 -5.88 -11.33
C LEU A 72 -13.50 -6.68 -10.23
N LYS A 73 -12.82 -6.95 -9.10
CA LYS A 73 -13.44 -7.62 -7.95
C LYS A 73 -14.60 -6.79 -7.37
N VAL A 74 -14.44 -5.47 -7.24
CA VAL A 74 -15.51 -4.57 -6.80
C VAL A 74 -16.69 -4.61 -7.77
N LEU A 75 -16.45 -4.49 -9.07
CA LEU A 75 -17.50 -4.48 -10.09
C LEU A 75 -18.28 -5.80 -10.20
N LEU A 76 -17.60 -6.92 -9.93
CA LEU A 76 -18.18 -8.27 -10.01
C LEU A 76 -18.65 -8.80 -8.64
N ASP A 77 -18.65 -7.96 -7.61
CA ASP A 77 -18.99 -8.33 -6.23
C ASP A 77 -18.28 -9.61 -5.75
N LYS A 78 -16.96 -9.66 -6.00
CA LYS A 78 -16.13 -10.79 -5.61
C LYS A 78 -15.59 -10.62 -4.20
N GLU A 79 -15.37 -11.76 -3.52
CA GLU A 79 -14.64 -11.80 -2.27
C GLU A 79 -13.14 -11.49 -2.47
N GLY A 80 -12.43 -11.17 -1.38
CA GLY A 80 -10.98 -10.94 -1.40
C GLY A 80 -10.55 -9.56 -1.89
N ILE A 81 -11.46 -8.57 -1.84
CA ILE A 81 -11.13 -7.16 -2.03
C ILE A 81 -10.17 -6.72 -0.90
N LEU A 82 -9.19 -5.88 -1.21
CA LEU A 82 -8.30 -5.24 -0.23
C LEU A 82 -9.04 -4.15 0.57
N ARG A 83 -10.10 -4.56 1.26
CA ARG A 83 -10.93 -3.68 2.09
C ARG A 83 -10.39 -3.63 3.50
N ASN A 84 -10.17 -2.43 4.04
CA ASN A 84 -9.53 -2.21 5.34
C ASN A 84 -8.12 -2.85 5.43
N GLU A 85 -7.50 -3.06 4.29
CA GLU A 85 -6.15 -3.59 4.15
C GLU A 85 -5.39 -2.78 3.10
N VAL A 86 -4.09 -2.59 3.31
CA VAL A 86 -3.17 -2.04 2.31
C VAL A 86 -2.20 -3.15 1.92
N LEU A 87 -2.08 -3.41 0.64
CA LEU A 87 -1.04 -4.28 0.09
C LEU A 87 0.18 -3.42 -0.24
N PHE A 88 1.29 -3.70 0.42
CA PHE A 88 2.60 -3.14 0.10
C PHE A 88 3.38 -4.12 -0.77
N LEU A 89 4.09 -3.58 -1.75
CA LEU A 89 4.95 -4.29 -2.67
C LEU A 89 6.36 -3.76 -2.53
N ASP A 90 7.32 -4.64 -2.29
CA ASP A 90 8.75 -4.38 -2.48
C ASP A 90 9.23 -5.22 -3.67
N LEU A 91 9.34 -4.60 -4.84
CA LEU A 91 9.76 -5.28 -6.06
C LEU A 91 11.27 -5.51 -6.12
N TYR A 92 12.04 -4.87 -5.25
CA TYR A 92 13.48 -5.11 -5.16
C TYR A 92 13.78 -6.47 -4.51
N CYS A 93 13.10 -6.76 -3.40
CA CYS A 93 13.22 -8.04 -2.69
C CYS A 93 12.17 -9.08 -3.13
N GLY A 94 11.15 -8.68 -3.90
CA GLY A 94 10.04 -9.55 -4.28
C GLY A 94 9.07 -9.84 -3.14
N GLU A 95 9.00 -8.97 -2.15
CA GLU A 95 8.14 -9.13 -0.97
C GLU A 95 6.79 -8.44 -1.16
N PHE A 96 5.73 -9.11 -0.70
CA PHE A 96 4.36 -8.59 -0.70
C PHE A 96 3.77 -8.73 0.70
N GLN A 97 3.35 -7.61 1.30
CA GLN A 97 2.83 -7.58 2.66
C GLN A 97 1.46 -6.92 2.72
N LYS A 98 0.49 -7.57 3.40
CA LYS A 98 -0.80 -6.97 3.70
C LYS A 98 -0.82 -6.43 5.12
N ILE A 99 -1.19 -5.17 5.28
CA ILE A 99 -1.35 -4.51 6.56
C ILE A 99 -2.82 -4.16 6.77
N LYS A 100 -3.40 -4.63 7.89
CA LYS A 100 -4.78 -4.29 8.26
C LYS A 100 -4.85 -2.90 8.86
N MET A 101 -5.80 -2.10 8.37
CA MET A 101 -6.11 -0.77 8.89
C MET A 101 -7.23 -0.87 9.93
N LYS A 102 -7.00 -0.39 11.15
CA LYS A 102 -8.00 -0.39 12.21
C LYS A 102 -8.65 0.98 12.31
N LYS A 103 -9.97 1.00 12.45
CA LYS A 103 -10.77 2.22 12.61
C LYS A 103 -10.43 2.99 13.92
N GLU A 104 -9.87 2.31 14.92
CA GLU A 104 -9.49 2.86 16.23
C GLU A 104 -8.24 3.76 16.17
N ASP A 105 -7.42 3.62 15.15
CA ASP A 105 -6.23 4.47 14.95
C ASP A 105 -6.60 5.89 14.51
N MET A 106 -7.87 6.15 14.21
CA MET A 106 -8.38 7.45 13.77
C MET A 106 -8.56 8.47 14.91
N GLY A 107 -8.58 8.05 16.18
CA GLY A 107 -8.82 8.92 17.34
C GLY A 107 -7.65 9.10 18.28
N LYS A 108 -6.59 8.31 18.16
CA LYS A 108 -5.41 8.31 19.04
C LYS A 108 -4.12 8.31 18.24
N ALA A 109 -3.94 9.30 17.38
CA ALA A 109 -2.70 9.51 16.64
C ALA A 109 -1.60 10.10 17.54
N GLN A 110 -1.31 9.45 18.65
CA GLN A 110 -0.09 9.61 19.42
C GLN A 110 0.43 8.20 19.73
N GLY A 111 1.27 7.65 18.84
CA GLY A 111 2.18 6.59 19.24
C GLY A 111 2.12 5.22 18.55
N SER A 112 1.36 5.00 17.48
CA SER A 112 1.59 3.81 16.65
C SER A 112 1.61 4.18 15.17
N VAL A 113 2.81 4.55 14.75
CA VAL A 113 3.20 4.63 13.36
C VAL A 113 2.88 3.27 12.74
N VAL A 114 2.02 3.21 11.70
CA VAL A 114 2.12 2.15 10.72
C VAL A 114 3.49 2.39 10.09
N SER A 115 4.51 1.76 10.66
CA SER A 115 5.84 1.79 10.09
C SER A 115 5.69 1.17 8.71
N LEU A 116 5.78 2.00 7.68
CA LEU A 116 6.19 1.52 6.36
C LEU A 116 7.36 0.59 6.62
N PRO A 117 7.43 -0.59 6.01
CA PRO A 117 8.59 -1.45 6.16
C PRO A 117 9.82 -0.57 5.99
N GLU A 118 10.69 -0.52 7.02
CA GLU A 118 11.86 0.34 7.01
C GLU A 118 12.54 0.17 5.65
N ARG A 119 12.81 1.28 4.98
CA ARG A 119 13.61 1.27 3.75
C ARG A 119 14.91 0.59 4.10
N ARG A 120 15.01 -0.71 3.82
CA ARG A 120 16.28 -1.42 3.97
C ARG A 120 17.24 -0.75 3.00
N ASN A 121 18.28 -0.12 3.55
CA ASN A 121 19.39 0.36 2.74
C ASN A 121 19.80 -0.77 1.80
N HIS A 122 19.92 -0.49 0.51
CA HIS A 122 20.12 -1.40 -0.63
C HIS A 122 21.31 -2.38 -0.50
N GLY A 123 21.50 -3.01 0.64
CA GLY A 123 22.59 -3.92 0.92
C GLY A 123 22.23 -5.26 1.58
N ALA A 124 21.01 -5.44 2.05
CA ALA A 124 20.66 -6.64 2.79
C ALA A 124 19.26 -7.15 2.44
N CYS A 125 19.10 -7.77 1.26
CA CYS A 125 18.07 -8.75 1.04
C CYS A 125 18.56 -10.05 1.67
N GLU A 126 18.23 -10.29 2.94
CA GLU A 126 18.54 -11.57 3.58
C GLU A 126 17.67 -12.64 2.94
N ILE A 127 18.31 -13.48 2.13
CA ILE A 127 17.73 -14.74 1.66
C ILE A 127 17.58 -15.58 2.93
N SER A 128 16.33 -15.76 3.41
CA SER A 128 16.06 -16.77 4.42
C SER A 128 16.31 -18.13 3.81
N ASP A 129 17.47 -18.68 4.08
CA ASP A 129 17.89 -20.01 3.68
C ASP A 129 17.04 -21.03 4.48
N SER A 130 15.89 -21.39 3.92
CA SER A 130 15.11 -22.55 4.39
C SER A 130 15.70 -23.80 3.75
N SER A 131 16.87 -24.23 4.26
CA SER A 131 17.41 -25.54 3.97
C SER A 131 16.50 -26.60 4.60
N HIS A 132 15.47 -27.03 3.86
CA HIS A 132 14.82 -28.29 4.12
C HIS A 132 15.72 -29.43 3.67
N HIS A 133 16.31 -30.12 4.66
CA HIS A 133 16.86 -31.45 4.47
C HIS A 133 15.78 -32.35 3.89
N LEU A 134 16.03 -32.84 2.68
CA LEU A 134 15.41 -34.06 2.16
C LEU A 134 16.32 -35.22 2.57
N GLU A 135 15.88 -35.98 3.56
CA GLU A 135 16.21 -37.41 3.67
C GLU A 135 15.07 -38.25 3.13
#